data_753a5df2aa44ea78e002e3a4208b1a9e
#
_entry.id   753a5df2aa44ea78e002e3a4208b1a9e
#
_cell.length_a   1.000
_cell.length_b   1.000
_cell.length_c   1.000
_cell.angle_alpha   90.00
_cell.angle_beta   90.00
_cell.angle_gamma   90.00
#
_symmetry.space_group_name_H-M   'P 1'
#
loop_
_entity.id
_entity.type
_entity.pdbx_description
1 polymer ?
#
loop_
_entity_poly.entity_id
_entity_poly.type
_entity_poly.pdbx_seq_one_letter_code
_entity_poly.pdbx_strand_id
1 'polypeptide(L)'
;MVAISEIVKNGIIFDPKNWQKAMYNTDSLVQNIEHIFDTLNQRNINYLLVGGIALLSYVEGRNTQDIDLILAKSDLRSLPEIAIKEENNDFIRGEYGELIIDILLTQNELFNKIIQQFATIRQFGDMNIRCVTVEGLVILKFYALPSLYRQGKFEKVSIYENDILLLLLNYSINLNLIFQILSEHLLPSDLEEIRNIAADIESRINRFSTQKKKLT
;
A
#
# COMPACT_ATOMS: atom_id res chain seq x y z
N MET A 1 6.09 -19.59 2.27
CA MET A 1 5.62 -18.18 2.15
C MET A 1 5.16 -17.81 3.55
N VAL A 2 5.76 -16.80 4.18
CA VAL A 2 5.36 -16.36 5.53
C VAL A 2 3.98 -15.70 5.42
N ALA A 3 3.05 -16.02 6.31
CA ALA A 3 1.73 -15.39 6.28
C ALA A 3 1.85 -13.89 6.58
N ILE A 4 1.11 -13.04 5.87
CA ILE A 4 1.14 -11.58 6.08
C ILE A 4 0.84 -11.23 7.54
N SER A 5 -0.02 -12.00 8.20
CA SER A 5 -0.34 -11.84 9.63
C SER A 5 0.87 -11.99 10.55
N GLU A 6 1.80 -12.91 10.26
CA GLU A 6 3.04 -13.05 11.03
C GLU A 6 4.01 -11.89 10.78
N ILE A 7 4.08 -11.39 9.53
CA ILE A 7 4.91 -10.24 9.19
C ILE A 7 4.39 -8.98 9.88
N VAL A 8 3.08 -8.79 9.91
CA VAL A 8 2.42 -7.67 10.62
C VAL A 8 2.70 -7.76 12.12
N LYS A 9 2.56 -8.95 12.74
CA LYS A 9 2.90 -9.18 14.16
C LYS A 9 4.35 -8.78 14.44
N ASN A 10 5.28 -9.26 13.63
CA ASN A 10 6.70 -8.96 13.78
C ASN A 10 7.01 -7.47 13.59
N GLY A 11 6.40 -6.82 12.58
CA GLY A 11 6.57 -5.39 12.33
C GLY A 11 6.13 -4.53 13.51
N ILE A 12 5.03 -4.88 14.18
CA ILE A 12 4.51 -4.16 15.36
C ILE A 12 5.43 -4.32 16.57
N ILE A 13 5.97 -5.51 16.79
CA ILE A 13 6.88 -5.82 17.91
C ILE A 13 8.19 -5.02 17.80
N PHE A 14 8.68 -4.79 16.58
CA PHE A 14 9.94 -4.09 16.33
C PHE A 14 9.83 -2.56 16.22
N ASP A 15 8.63 -1.95 16.35
CA ASP A 15 8.51 -0.50 16.39
C ASP A 15 8.78 0.04 17.80
N PRO A 16 9.87 0.84 18.01
CA PRO A 16 10.19 1.41 19.33
C PRO A 16 9.09 2.28 19.92
N LYS A 17 8.26 2.90 19.07
CA LYS A 17 7.10 3.72 19.53
C LYS A 17 6.03 2.87 20.18
N ASN A 18 5.99 1.59 19.88
CA ASN A 18 5.02 0.64 20.42
C ASN A 18 5.55 -0.15 21.63
N TRP A 19 6.84 -0.08 21.97
CA TRP A 19 7.41 -0.89 23.06
C TRP A 19 6.70 -0.68 24.40
N GLN A 20 6.17 0.49 24.68
CA GLN A 20 5.35 0.74 25.88
C GLN A 20 3.89 0.28 25.74
N LYS A 21 3.38 0.18 24.50
CA LYS A 21 2.01 -0.29 24.19
C LYS A 21 2.00 -1.76 23.74
N ALA A 22 3.07 -2.23 23.10
CA ALA A 22 3.15 -3.54 22.43
C ALA A 22 3.07 -4.73 23.39
N MET A 23 3.37 -4.57 24.68
CA MET A 23 3.16 -5.66 25.65
C MET A 23 1.67 -6.03 25.85
N TYR A 24 0.73 -5.21 25.36
CA TYR A 24 -0.69 -5.40 25.64
C TYR A 24 -1.60 -5.52 24.40
N ASN A 25 -1.14 -5.25 23.16
CA ASN A 25 -2.11 -5.05 22.06
C ASN A 25 -1.74 -5.60 20.66
N THR A 26 -0.68 -6.39 20.49
CA THR A 26 -0.35 -6.96 19.16
C THR A 26 -1.41 -7.96 18.68
N ASP A 27 -1.95 -8.75 19.58
CA ASP A 27 -2.99 -9.73 19.24
C ASP A 27 -4.31 -9.03 18.87
N SER A 28 -4.64 -7.91 19.54
CA SER A 28 -5.86 -7.16 19.23
C SER A 28 -5.82 -6.49 17.85
N LEU A 29 -4.65 -5.99 17.41
CA LEU A 29 -4.53 -5.37 16.09
C LEU A 29 -4.69 -6.40 14.96
N VAL A 30 -4.03 -7.55 15.09
CA VAL A 30 -4.19 -8.64 14.10
C VAL A 30 -5.62 -9.15 14.08
N GLN A 31 -6.25 -9.32 15.24
CA GLN A 31 -7.66 -9.71 15.34
C GLN A 31 -8.60 -8.68 14.69
N ASN A 32 -8.34 -7.38 14.87
CA ASN A 32 -9.11 -6.34 14.20
C ASN A 32 -8.94 -6.38 12.67
N ILE A 33 -7.72 -6.65 12.18
CA ILE A 33 -7.43 -6.82 10.75
C ILE A 33 -8.17 -8.07 10.21
N GLU A 34 -8.13 -9.19 10.92
CA GLU A 34 -8.85 -10.41 10.55
C GLU A 34 -10.36 -10.14 10.53
N HIS A 35 -10.87 -9.47 11.54
CA HIS A 35 -12.31 -9.18 11.64
C HIS A 35 -12.79 -8.24 10.54
N ILE A 36 -12.02 -7.21 10.15
CA ILE A 36 -12.42 -6.35 9.03
C ILE A 36 -12.44 -7.11 7.70
N PHE A 37 -11.45 -7.98 7.42
CA PHE A 37 -11.45 -8.77 6.20
C PHE A 37 -12.58 -9.81 6.19
N ASP A 38 -12.89 -10.44 7.32
CA ASP A 38 -14.02 -11.35 7.45
C ASP A 38 -15.34 -10.60 7.19
N THR A 39 -15.51 -9.41 7.77
CA THR A 39 -16.68 -8.54 7.53
C THR A 39 -16.82 -8.17 6.06
N LEU A 40 -15.73 -7.75 5.41
CA LEU A 40 -15.72 -7.41 3.98
C LEU A 40 -16.13 -8.59 3.11
N ASN A 41 -15.60 -9.78 3.41
CA ASN A 41 -15.89 -11.02 2.68
C ASN A 41 -17.34 -11.48 2.91
N GLN A 42 -17.83 -11.52 4.15
CA GLN A 42 -19.20 -11.94 4.50
C GLN A 42 -20.26 -11.04 3.87
N ARG A 43 -19.98 -9.74 3.77
CA ARG A 43 -20.89 -8.76 3.16
C ARG A 43 -20.71 -8.64 1.65
N ASN A 44 -19.82 -9.44 1.05
CA ASN A 44 -19.49 -9.42 -0.37
C ASN A 44 -19.08 -8.03 -0.87
N ILE A 45 -18.36 -7.26 -0.05
CA ILE A 45 -17.84 -5.95 -0.44
C ILE A 45 -16.74 -6.13 -1.48
N ASN A 46 -16.82 -5.35 -2.56
CA ASN A 46 -15.78 -5.34 -3.58
C ASN A 46 -14.64 -4.41 -3.15
N TYR A 47 -13.68 -4.95 -2.42
CA TYR A 47 -12.51 -4.21 -1.93
C TYR A 47 -11.21 -4.69 -2.57
N LEU A 48 -10.15 -3.90 -2.43
CA LEU A 48 -8.77 -4.28 -2.74
C LEU A 48 -7.85 -3.76 -1.63
N LEU A 49 -7.11 -4.64 -0.98
CA LEU A 49 -6.05 -4.26 -0.06
C LEU A 49 -4.89 -3.65 -0.85
N VAL A 50 -4.45 -2.47 -0.46
CA VAL A 50 -3.33 -1.72 -1.04
C VAL A 50 -2.35 -1.27 0.04
N GLY A 51 -1.46 -0.32 -0.25
CA GLY A 51 -0.62 0.35 0.74
C GLY A 51 0.41 -0.52 1.44
N GLY A 52 0.65 -0.22 2.71
CA GLY A 52 1.73 -0.80 3.49
C GLY A 52 1.56 -2.28 3.79
N ILE A 53 0.36 -2.71 4.22
CA ILE A 53 0.08 -4.13 4.51
C ILE A 53 0.15 -4.98 3.24
N ALA A 54 -0.38 -4.47 2.11
CA ALA A 54 -0.25 -5.16 0.84
C ALA A 54 1.22 -5.34 0.42
N LEU A 55 2.06 -4.32 0.66
CA LEU A 55 3.49 -4.36 0.35
C LEU A 55 4.20 -5.49 1.08
N LEU A 56 3.83 -5.79 2.34
CA LEU A 56 4.41 -6.88 3.12
C LEU A 56 4.21 -8.26 2.51
N SER A 57 3.25 -8.42 1.56
CA SER A 57 3.12 -9.66 0.79
C SER A 57 4.25 -9.87 -0.23
N TYR A 58 5.04 -8.84 -0.51
CA TYR A 58 6.03 -8.81 -1.58
C TYR A 58 7.45 -8.57 -1.07
N VAL A 59 7.61 -7.73 -0.06
CA VAL A 59 8.92 -7.37 0.49
C VAL A 59 8.88 -7.31 2.01
N GLU A 60 10.01 -7.63 2.65
CA GLU A 60 10.16 -7.60 4.10
C GLU A 60 10.71 -6.24 4.58
N GLY A 61 10.65 -6.00 5.88
CA GLY A 61 11.37 -4.90 6.52
C GLY A 61 10.59 -3.58 6.57
N ARG A 62 9.27 -3.59 6.34
CA ARG A 62 8.42 -2.43 6.54
C ARG A 62 7.55 -2.58 7.77
N ASN A 63 7.40 -1.49 8.51
CA ASN A 63 6.43 -1.36 9.58
C ASN A 63 5.24 -0.53 9.13
N THR A 64 4.02 -1.03 9.34
CA THR A 64 2.76 -0.33 9.04
C THR A 64 1.66 -0.81 9.98
N GLN A 65 0.79 0.11 10.39
CA GLN A 65 -0.31 -0.13 11.32
C GLN A 65 -1.66 0.26 10.72
N ASP A 66 -1.64 0.93 9.59
CA ASP A 66 -2.83 1.40 8.89
C ASP A 66 -3.23 0.37 7.82
N ILE A 67 -4.53 0.16 7.64
CA ILE A 67 -5.06 -0.58 6.49
C ILE A 67 -5.42 0.42 5.40
N ASP A 68 -4.88 0.20 4.21
CA ASP A 68 -5.25 0.95 3.02
C ASP A 68 -6.14 0.08 2.12
N LEU A 69 -7.33 0.54 1.79
CA LEU A 69 -8.29 -0.16 0.95
C LEU A 69 -8.70 0.70 -0.25
N ILE A 70 -8.96 0.04 -1.39
CA ILE A 70 -9.76 0.63 -2.47
C ILE A 70 -11.15 0.01 -2.40
N LEU A 71 -12.21 0.83 -2.36
CA LEU A 71 -13.60 0.38 -2.46
C LEU A 71 -14.53 1.50 -2.96
N ALA A 72 -15.78 1.16 -3.30
CA ALA A 72 -16.76 2.15 -3.71
C ALA A 72 -17.36 2.87 -2.48
N LYS A 73 -17.60 4.18 -2.61
CA LYS A 73 -18.24 4.97 -1.55
C LYS A 73 -19.61 4.41 -1.13
N SER A 74 -20.35 3.82 -2.07
CA SER A 74 -21.63 3.18 -1.79
C SER A 74 -21.53 2.03 -0.78
N ASP A 75 -20.42 1.31 -0.78
CA ASP A 75 -20.21 0.12 0.04
C ASP A 75 -19.96 0.48 1.51
N LEU A 76 -19.54 1.73 1.81
CA LEU A 76 -19.37 2.22 3.18
C LEU A 76 -20.69 2.21 3.98
N ARG A 77 -21.85 2.30 3.33
CA ARG A 77 -23.15 2.16 4.00
C ARG A 77 -23.33 0.78 4.62
N SER A 78 -22.64 -0.21 4.08
CA SER A 78 -22.62 -1.59 4.60
C SER A 78 -21.50 -1.83 5.60
N LEU A 79 -20.76 -0.80 6.00
CA LEU A 79 -19.65 -0.85 6.96
C LEU A 79 -19.84 0.21 8.06
N PRO A 80 -20.97 0.19 8.80
CA PRO A 80 -21.27 1.19 9.83
C PRO A 80 -20.29 1.17 11.02
N GLU A 81 -19.49 0.12 11.16
CA GLU A 81 -18.46 -0.02 12.18
C GLU A 81 -17.25 0.89 11.92
N ILE A 82 -17.08 1.38 10.68
CA ILE A 82 -16.00 2.31 10.35
C ILE A 82 -16.45 3.72 10.71
N ALA A 83 -15.86 4.28 11.76
CA ALA A 83 -16.10 5.65 12.16
C ALA A 83 -15.31 6.61 11.26
N ILE A 84 -15.97 7.32 10.34
CA ILE A 84 -15.34 8.28 9.41
C ILE A 84 -14.84 9.49 10.19
N LYS A 85 -13.56 9.85 10.01
CA LYS A 85 -12.87 10.99 10.63
C LYS A 85 -12.59 12.12 9.64
N GLU A 86 -12.14 11.76 8.44
CA GLU A 86 -11.82 12.70 7.36
C GLU A 86 -12.39 12.16 6.05
N GLU A 87 -12.89 13.05 5.23
CA GLU A 87 -13.43 12.70 3.92
C GLU A 87 -13.14 13.81 2.91
N ASN A 88 -12.71 13.41 1.72
CA ASN A 88 -12.68 14.27 0.53
C ASN A 88 -13.20 13.49 -0.70
N ASN A 89 -13.03 14.04 -1.90
CA ASN A 89 -13.57 13.42 -3.11
C ASN A 89 -13.01 12.01 -3.36
N ASP A 90 -11.73 11.79 -3.14
CA ASP A 90 -11.04 10.56 -3.54
C ASP A 90 -10.61 9.68 -2.37
N PHE A 91 -10.76 10.18 -1.14
CA PHE A 91 -10.16 9.56 0.04
C PHE A 91 -11.04 9.73 1.27
N ILE A 92 -11.11 8.68 2.08
CA ILE A 92 -11.72 8.68 3.41
C ILE A 92 -10.73 8.09 4.40
N ARG A 93 -10.56 8.75 5.54
CA ARG A 93 -9.92 8.17 6.72
C ARG A 93 -10.94 7.84 7.76
N GLY A 94 -10.92 6.62 8.25
CA GLY A 94 -11.79 6.13 9.30
C GLY A 94 -11.03 5.35 10.35
N GLU A 95 -11.77 4.94 11.38
CA GLU A 95 -11.29 4.08 12.46
C GLU A 95 -12.23 2.89 12.62
N TYR A 96 -11.64 1.71 12.84
CA TYR A 96 -12.32 0.49 13.21
C TYR A 96 -11.70 -0.03 14.51
N GLY A 97 -12.32 0.27 15.65
CA GLY A 97 -11.66 0.12 16.95
C GLY A 97 -10.43 1.03 17.05
N GLU A 98 -9.26 0.45 17.28
CA GLU A 98 -7.97 1.16 17.31
C GLU A 98 -7.26 1.19 15.95
N LEU A 99 -7.83 0.55 14.93
CA LEU A 99 -7.26 0.41 13.61
C LEU A 99 -7.61 1.62 12.73
N ILE A 100 -6.60 2.28 12.19
CA ILE A 100 -6.79 3.33 11.18
C ILE A 100 -7.02 2.66 9.82
N ILE A 101 -8.06 3.11 9.12
CA ILE A 101 -8.40 2.63 7.78
C ILE A 101 -8.40 3.81 6.82
N ASP A 102 -7.51 3.76 5.84
CA ASP A 102 -7.43 4.70 4.74
C ASP A 102 -8.12 4.10 3.49
N ILE A 103 -9.13 4.79 2.99
CA ILE A 103 -9.96 4.31 1.89
C ILE A 103 -9.80 5.21 0.67
N LEU A 104 -9.29 4.62 -0.41
CA LEU A 104 -9.20 5.22 -1.73
C LEU A 104 -10.48 4.89 -2.50
N LEU A 105 -11.21 5.91 -2.95
CA LEU A 105 -12.54 5.74 -3.51
C LEU A 105 -12.50 5.44 -5.02
N THR A 106 -13.26 4.44 -5.47
CA THR A 106 -13.34 4.05 -6.90
C THR A 106 -13.96 5.10 -7.82
N GLN A 107 -14.48 6.22 -7.31
CA GLN A 107 -14.86 7.38 -8.12
C GLN A 107 -13.64 8.07 -8.77
N ASN A 108 -12.44 7.89 -8.22
CA ASN A 108 -11.20 8.22 -8.90
C ASN A 108 -10.91 7.15 -9.97
N GLU A 109 -10.72 7.58 -11.21
CA GLU A 109 -10.59 6.68 -12.37
C GLU A 109 -9.37 5.75 -12.25
N LEU A 110 -8.24 6.24 -11.71
CA LEU A 110 -7.06 5.40 -11.48
C LEU A 110 -7.36 4.32 -10.44
N PHE A 111 -7.99 4.66 -9.31
CA PHE A 111 -8.29 3.68 -8.28
C PHE A 111 -9.29 2.63 -8.77
N ASN A 112 -10.26 3.05 -9.60
CA ASN A 112 -11.16 2.13 -10.26
C ASN A 112 -10.43 1.19 -11.25
N LYS A 113 -9.48 1.72 -12.03
CA LYS A 113 -8.63 0.89 -12.91
C LYS A 113 -7.80 -0.12 -12.10
N ILE A 114 -7.23 0.30 -10.97
CA ILE A 114 -6.41 -0.56 -10.10
C ILE A 114 -7.22 -1.73 -9.53
N ILE A 115 -8.40 -1.49 -8.95
CA ILE A 115 -9.23 -2.57 -8.38
C ILE A 115 -9.71 -3.58 -9.42
N GLN A 116 -9.86 -3.15 -10.69
CA GLN A 116 -10.31 -4.00 -11.79
C GLN A 116 -9.19 -4.80 -12.44
N GLN A 117 -8.00 -4.23 -12.61
CA GLN A 117 -6.95 -4.79 -13.47
C GLN A 117 -5.72 -5.30 -12.70
N PHE A 118 -5.51 -4.83 -11.46
CA PHE A 118 -4.31 -5.12 -10.67
C PHE A 118 -4.62 -5.84 -9.36
N ALA A 119 -5.67 -6.66 -9.35
CA ALA A 119 -6.04 -7.48 -8.21
C ALA A 119 -5.47 -8.90 -8.31
N THR A 120 -5.06 -9.43 -7.17
CA THR A 120 -4.67 -10.83 -6.98
C THR A 120 -5.22 -11.33 -5.65
N ILE A 121 -5.13 -12.64 -5.39
CA ILE A 121 -5.50 -13.22 -4.11
C ILE A 121 -4.23 -13.49 -3.30
N ARG A 122 -4.26 -13.13 -2.03
CA ARG A 122 -3.22 -13.41 -1.04
C ARG A 122 -3.82 -14.03 0.21
N GLN A 123 -3.01 -14.76 0.97
CA GLN A 123 -3.43 -15.30 2.26
C GLN A 123 -3.09 -14.31 3.39
N PHE A 124 -4.05 -14.08 4.27
CA PHE A 124 -3.89 -13.40 5.54
C PHE A 124 -4.43 -14.33 6.64
N GLY A 125 -3.54 -14.91 7.44
CA GLY A 125 -3.94 -16.05 8.30
C GLY A 125 -4.53 -17.18 7.46
N ASP A 126 -5.72 -17.63 7.83
CA ASP A 126 -6.46 -18.68 7.12
C ASP A 126 -7.40 -18.13 6.03
N MET A 127 -7.45 -16.80 5.83
CA MET A 127 -8.36 -16.15 4.89
C MET A 127 -7.69 -15.81 3.57
N ASN A 128 -8.46 -15.93 2.50
CA ASN A 128 -8.11 -15.37 1.21
C ASN A 128 -8.59 -13.92 1.14
N ILE A 129 -7.68 -12.99 0.84
CA ILE A 129 -7.99 -11.57 0.69
C ILE A 129 -7.65 -11.09 -0.71
N ARG A 130 -8.42 -10.12 -1.21
CA ARG A 130 -8.09 -9.43 -2.46
C ARG A 130 -7.01 -8.41 -2.20
N CYS A 131 -5.87 -8.56 -2.86
CA CYS A 131 -4.69 -7.73 -2.67
C CYS A 131 -4.23 -7.19 -4.02
N VAL A 132 -3.66 -6.01 -4.03
CA VAL A 132 -3.08 -5.38 -5.23
C VAL A 132 -1.84 -6.14 -5.69
N THR A 133 -1.60 -6.18 -7.01
CA THR A 133 -0.35 -6.73 -7.58
C THR A 133 0.84 -5.79 -7.33
N VAL A 134 2.06 -6.27 -7.61
CA VAL A 134 3.29 -5.46 -7.49
C VAL A 134 3.22 -4.22 -8.37
N GLU A 135 2.77 -4.37 -9.62
CA GLU A 135 2.61 -3.27 -10.58
C GLU A 135 1.60 -2.23 -10.07
N GLY A 136 0.46 -2.70 -9.55
CA GLY A 136 -0.56 -1.82 -8.96
C GLY A 136 -0.04 -1.01 -7.77
N LEU A 137 0.80 -1.63 -6.90
CA LEU A 137 1.47 -0.91 -5.81
C LEU A 137 2.41 0.18 -6.33
N VAL A 138 3.22 -0.13 -7.35
CA VAL A 138 4.15 0.85 -7.94
C VAL A 138 3.38 2.02 -8.58
N ILE A 139 2.28 1.72 -9.32
CA ILE A 139 1.41 2.76 -9.90
C ILE A 139 0.87 3.69 -8.81
N LEU A 140 0.28 3.13 -7.74
CA LEU A 140 -0.30 3.94 -6.66
C LEU A 140 0.73 4.80 -5.94
N LYS A 141 1.94 4.27 -5.71
CA LYS A 141 3.02 5.02 -5.06
C LYS A 141 3.54 6.15 -5.94
N PHE A 142 3.80 5.89 -7.22
CA PHE A 142 4.17 6.95 -8.15
C PHE A 142 3.09 8.02 -8.30
N TYR A 143 1.82 7.61 -8.38
CA TYR A 143 0.70 8.55 -8.48
C TYR A 143 0.63 9.53 -7.29
N ALA A 144 0.95 9.06 -6.09
CA ALA A 144 0.89 9.87 -4.88
C ALA A 144 2.09 10.84 -4.71
N LEU A 145 3.27 10.53 -5.27
CA LEU A 145 4.50 11.27 -5.03
C LEU A 145 4.40 12.77 -5.35
N PRO A 146 3.89 13.23 -6.53
CA PRO A 146 3.82 14.66 -6.83
C PRO A 146 3.01 15.44 -5.81
N SER A 147 1.90 14.86 -5.34
CA SER A 147 1.07 15.48 -4.31
C SER A 147 1.78 15.54 -2.96
N LEU A 148 2.50 14.50 -2.57
CA LEU A 148 3.27 14.45 -1.32
C LEU A 148 4.41 15.48 -1.33
N TYR A 149 5.12 15.64 -2.45
CA TYR A 149 6.15 16.66 -2.63
C TYR A 149 5.58 18.07 -2.48
N ARG A 150 4.47 18.38 -3.18
CA ARG A 150 3.80 19.69 -3.08
C ARG A 150 3.29 20.00 -1.67
N GLN A 151 2.93 18.99 -0.89
CA GLN A 151 2.50 19.12 0.50
C GLN A 151 3.65 19.18 1.51
N GLY A 152 4.90 19.03 1.07
CA GLY A 152 6.08 18.98 1.95
C GLY A 152 6.13 17.74 2.87
N LYS A 153 5.44 16.69 2.53
CA LYS A 153 5.37 15.43 3.31
C LYS A 153 6.58 14.53 3.01
N PHE A 154 7.78 15.03 3.21
CA PHE A 154 9.04 14.37 2.82
C PHE A 154 9.28 13.03 3.52
N GLU A 155 8.77 12.84 4.74
CA GLU A 155 8.84 11.53 5.40
C GLU A 155 8.08 10.46 4.58
N LYS A 156 6.85 10.77 4.12
CA LYS A 156 6.06 9.86 3.27
C LYS A 156 6.70 9.67 1.90
N VAL A 157 7.28 10.73 1.31
CA VAL A 157 8.03 10.65 0.06
C VAL A 157 9.15 9.63 0.18
N SER A 158 10.02 9.76 1.20
CA SER A 158 11.13 8.84 1.43
C SER A 158 10.67 7.39 1.60
N ILE A 159 9.56 7.19 2.31
CA ILE A 159 8.96 5.86 2.47
C ILE A 159 8.50 5.31 1.11
N TYR A 160 7.80 6.11 0.29
CA TYR A 160 7.28 5.66 -1.00
C TYR A 160 8.38 5.35 -2.01
N GLU A 161 9.40 6.20 -2.09
CA GLU A 161 10.58 5.94 -2.94
C GLU A 161 11.33 4.68 -2.52
N ASN A 162 11.49 4.46 -1.21
CA ASN A 162 12.11 3.22 -0.71
C ASN A 162 11.26 1.98 -1.01
N ASP A 163 9.94 2.08 -0.89
CA ASP A 163 9.03 1.00 -1.24
C ASP A 163 9.13 0.65 -2.73
N ILE A 164 9.16 1.67 -3.61
CA ILE A 164 9.35 1.48 -5.06
C ILE A 164 10.70 0.83 -5.33
N LEU A 165 11.78 1.30 -4.69
CA LEU A 165 13.12 0.71 -4.83
C LEU A 165 13.10 -0.78 -4.47
N LEU A 166 12.52 -1.15 -3.35
CA LEU A 166 12.42 -2.54 -2.90
C LEU A 166 11.62 -3.40 -3.90
N LEU A 167 10.52 -2.88 -4.43
CA LEU A 167 9.72 -3.59 -5.43
C LEU A 167 10.49 -3.77 -6.75
N LEU A 168 11.15 -2.73 -7.26
CA LEU A 168 11.96 -2.80 -8.49
C LEU A 168 13.21 -3.68 -8.33
N LEU A 169 13.77 -3.77 -7.12
CA LEU A 169 14.91 -4.64 -6.82
C LEU A 169 14.54 -6.12 -6.86
N ASN A 170 13.32 -6.46 -6.40
CA ASN A 170 12.88 -7.86 -6.23
C ASN A 170 12.02 -8.38 -7.37
N TYR A 171 11.43 -7.50 -8.18
CA TYR A 171 10.49 -7.85 -9.24
C TYR A 171 10.85 -7.19 -10.55
N SER A 172 10.69 -7.94 -11.66
CA SER A 172 10.85 -7.39 -13.00
C SER A 172 9.58 -6.65 -13.41
N ILE A 173 9.60 -5.32 -13.35
CA ILE A 173 8.45 -4.46 -13.61
C ILE A 173 8.67 -3.68 -14.91
N ASN A 174 7.65 -3.65 -15.78
CA ASN A 174 7.68 -2.84 -17.00
C ASN A 174 7.30 -1.38 -16.68
N LEU A 175 8.30 -0.53 -16.42
CA LEU A 175 8.09 0.89 -16.12
C LEU A 175 7.43 1.65 -17.27
N ASN A 176 7.63 1.26 -18.54
CA ASN A 176 6.96 1.92 -19.65
C ASN A 176 5.45 1.75 -19.61
N LEU A 177 4.97 0.56 -19.23
CA LEU A 177 3.54 0.31 -19.01
C LEU A 177 3.01 1.14 -17.84
N ILE A 178 3.77 1.22 -16.73
CA ILE A 178 3.41 2.05 -15.57
C ILE A 178 3.26 3.53 -15.99
N PHE A 179 4.23 4.08 -16.71
CA PHE A 179 4.18 5.47 -17.16
C PHE A 179 3.08 5.72 -18.20
N GLN A 180 2.76 4.75 -19.04
CA GLN A 180 1.62 4.84 -19.95
C GLN A 180 0.31 4.99 -19.18
N ILE A 181 0.09 4.17 -18.15
CA ILE A 181 -1.11 4.26 -17.29
C ILE A 181 -1.15 5.59 -16.57
N LEU A 182 -0.03 6.01 -15.95
CA LEU A 182 0.04 7.26 -15.19
C LEU A 182 -0.16 8.50 -16.08
N SER A 183 0.21 8.44 -17.37
CA SER A 183 0.01 9.55 -18.32
C SER A 183 -1.46 9.91 -18.57
N GLU A 184 -2.37 8.98 -18.30
CA GLU A 184 -3.82 9.20 -18.40
C GLU A 184 -4.39 9.95 -17.18
N HIS A 185 -3.63 10.00 -16.06
CA HIS A 185 -4.13 10.47 -14.76
C HIS A 185 -3.27 11.58 -14.11
N LEU A 186 -2.13 11.93 -14.69
CA LEU A 186 -1.20 12.93 -14.17
C LEU A 186 -0.96 14.05 -15.18
N LEU A 187 -0.59 15.21 -14.68
CA LEU A 187 -0.09 16.28 -15.51
C LEU A 187 1.24 15.89 -16.17
N PRO A 188 1.54 16.38 -17.39
CA PRO A 188 2.81 16.08 -18.07
C PRO A 188 4.05 16.41 -17.22
N SER A 189 4.03 17.52 -16.46
CA SER A 189 5.11 17.89 -15.53
C SER A 189 5.29 16.88 -14.40
N ASP A 190 4.19 16.43 -13.80
CA ASP A 190 4.22 15.44 -12.72
C ASP A 190 4.76 14.09 -13.25
N LEU A 191 4.36 13.72 -14.46
CA LEU A 191 4.85 12.49 -15.11
C LEU A 191 6.35 12.56 -15.41
N GLU A 192 6.86 13.71 -15.82
CA GLU A 192 8.30 13.92 -16.05
C GLU A 192 9.09 13.79 -14.74
N GLU A 193 8.61 14.40 -13.65
CA GLU A 193 9.22 14.25 -12.32
C GLU A 193 9.27 12.79 -11.88
N ILE A 194 8.19 12.04 -12.06
CA ILE A 194 8.15 10.61 -11.73
C ILE A 194 9.14 9.81 -12.58
N ARG A 195 9.30 10.11 -13.85
CA ARG A 195 10.31 9.45 -14.70
C ARG A 195 11.72 9.71 -14.19
N ASN A 196 12.02 10.93 -13.73
CA ASN A 196 13.31 11.26 -13.15
C ASN A 196 13.54 10.52 -11.84
N ILE A 197 12.54 10.45 -10.94
CA ILE A 197 12.62 9.68 -9.71
C ILE A 197 12.85 8.19 -10.01
N ALA A 198 12.15 7.63 -10.97
CA ALA A 198 12.33 6.23 -11.37
C ALA A 198 13.74 5.96 -11.90
N ALA A 199 14.28 6.86 -12.74
CA ALA A 199 15.65 6.75 -13.27
C ALA A 199 16.70 6.82 -12.14
N ASP A 200 16.51 7.67 -11.14
CA ASP A 200 17.36 7.74 -9.97
C ASP A 200 17.31 6.43 -9.14
N ILE A 201 16.13 5.88 -8.96
CA ILE A 201 15.96 4.58 -8.26
C ILE A 201 16.67 3.47 -9.03
N GLU A 202 16.46 3.37 -10.35
CA GLU A 202 17.15 2.37 -11.20
C GLU A 202 18.69 2.54 -11.16
N SER A 203 19.17 3.78 -11.19
CA SER A 203 20.60 4.07 -11.05
C SER A 203 21.16 3.58 -9.70
N ARG A 204 20.41 3.78 -8.62
CA ARG A 204 20.78 3.27 -7.28
C ARG A 204 20.83 1.74 -7.26
N ILE A 205 19.83 1.06 -7.80
CA ILE A 205 19.78 -0.40 -7.91
C ILE A 205 21.00 -0.93 -8.70
N ASN A 206 21.30 -0.33 -9.85
CA ASN A 206 22.40 -0.75 -10.71
C ASN A 206 23.77 -0.60 -10.03
N ARG A 207 23.99 0.47 -9.27
CA ARG A 207 25.24 0.65 -8.49
C ARG A 207 25.45 -0.47 -7.49
N PHE A 208 24.43 -0.89 -6.77
CA PHE A 208 24.54 -1.98 -5.79
C PHE A 208 24.69 -3.36 -6.46
N SER A 209 24.01 -3.61 -7.56
CA SER A 209 24.13 -4.87 -8.31
C SER A 209 25.54 -5.06 -8.90
N THR A 210 26.17 -3.99 -9.34
CA THR A 210 27.55 -4.02 -9.88
C THR A 210 28.60 -4.25 -8.80
N GLN A 211 28.39 -3.74 -7.58
CA GLN A 211 29.29 -3.99 -6.45
C GLN A 211 29.23 -5.45 -5.95
N LYS A 212 28.03 -6.05 -5.94
CA LYS A 212 27.85 -7.45 -5.54
C LYS A 212 28.59 -8.42 -6.48
N LYS A 213 28.65 -8.12 -7.79
CA LYS A 213 29.39 -8.91 -8.78
C LYS A 213 30.93 -8.76 -8.70
N LYS A 214 31.45 -7.74 -8.01
CA LYS A 214 32.90 -7.53 -7.81
C LYS A 214 33.44 -8.18 -6.53
N LEU A 215 32.56 -8.66 -5.65
CA LEU A 215 32.88 -9.27 -4.36
C LEU A 215 32.69 -10.80 -4.37
N THR A 216 32.20 -11.36 -5.46
CA THR A 216 32.14 -12.80 -5.78
C THR A 216 33.13 -13.15 -6.86
#